data_196be5846903f00234d9fdd14365e03e
#
_entry.id   196be5846903f00234d9fdd14365e03e
#
_cell.length_a   1.000
_cell.length_b   1.000
_cell.length_c   1.000
_cell.angle_alpha   90.00
_cell.angle_beta   90.00
_cell.angle_gamma   90.00
#
_symmetry.space_group_name_H-M   'P 1'
#
loop_
_entity.id
_entity.type
_entity.pdbx_description
1 polymer ?
#
loop_
_entity_poly.entity_id
_entity_poly.type
_entity_poly.pdbx_seq_one_letter_code
_entity_poly.pdbx_strand_id
1 'polypeptide(L)'
;MCPPPAPAPAPAPAPVTAVGRSVPRREGADKVTGRARYTDDIAVPGAWYGKTVRSTIPRGTIRSITLDPAVFDWSRVVVVTADDIPGDNVVQLIRDDQPALAHREIRHREEPILLLAAADRATLDQAARHVQIVYDRAEPVLDLERATETYSTIEIRNGKVLEDVEDLKDLEVVERTFRVGLQEQLYIEPQGAIAIPEANGAIRIIGSLQCPYYVHRALKRALKLTDQQAIVVQAETGGGFGGKEEYPSIVAVHAALLARKAGRPVRLVYDRHEDLAATTKRHPGVITHRTAVKQDGTLLSQDIEIVLDGGAYCTLTPVVLSRAAIHAAGAYACPNVRIRARAVATNTPPNGAFRGFGAPQSLFAAELMVEHVAERLGMSSVDLRRKWMLRLGDQTATGQVLTESVGSELVLDAALKAAPLFQPSNIPTVRRGRGLSLVLHGSGFTGSGEKKLQGTIAMEALADGTFQILTASTEIGQGTKTIFCQLAADALGVALDNVVLAPQDTSLVPDSGPTVASRTAMIVGRLVQAAAQEIKERLKGERPPFKVEKSYIQPDSIHWDEATYRGDAYPVYAWACTIADVDVDMTTGEVRVTDLVTAVDCGKALHPVMAEGQIEGG
;
A
#
# COMPACT_ATOMS: atom_id res chain seq x y z
N MET A 1 0.13 16.07 -75.13
CA MET A 1 -0.68 15.61 -73.98
C MET A 1 0.21 15.50 -72.77
N CYS A 2 0.00 16.36 -71.76
CA CYS A 2 0.68 16.20 -70.49
C CYS A 2 0.14 14.98 -69.76
N PRO A 3 0.97 14.18 -69.03
CA PRO A 3 0.49 13.10 -68.20
C PRO A 3 -0.32 13.65 -67.03
N PRO A 4 -1.33 12.91 -66.52
CA PRO A 4 -2.13 13.33 -65.42
C PRO A 4 -1.28 13.43 -64.14
N PRO A 5 -1.56 14.36 -63.22
CA PRO A 5 -0.82 14.49 -61.95
C PRO A 5 -0.94 13.21 -61.10
N ALA A 6 0.14 12.86 -60.44
CA ALA A 6 0.19 11.71 -59.53
C ALA A 6 -0.85 11.85 -58.41
N PRO A 7 -1.54 10.79 -57.99
CA PRO A 7 -2.51 10.85 -56.89
C PRO A 7 -1.81 11.33 -55.61
N ALA A 8 -2.53 12.22 -54.90
CA ALA A 8 -2.06 12.71 -53.58
C ALA A 8 -1.81 11.52 -52.64
N PRO A 9 -0.73 11.57 -51.82
CA PRO A 9 -0.47 10.52 -50.87
C PRO A 9 -1.66 10.38 -49.92
N ALA A 10 -2.06 9.14 -49.63
CA ALA A 10 -3.13 8.84 -48.70
C ALA A 10 -2.81 9.50 -47.34
N PRO A 11 -3.81 10.10 -46.67
CA PRO A 11 -3.58 10.69 -45.33
C PRO A 11 -2.99 9.62 -44.42
N ALA A 12 -1.93 9.98 -43.67
CA ALA A 12 -1.35 9.11 -42.67
C ALA A 12 -2.45 8.64 -41.70
N PRO A 13 -2.50 7.34 -41.35
CA PRO A 13 -3.50 6.84 -40.42
C PRO A 13 -3.44 7.66 -39.13
N ALA A 14 -4.61 8.07 -38.62
CA ALA A 14 -4.71 8.79 -37.36
C ALA A 14 -3.92 8.04 -36.26
N PRO A 15 -3.14 8.73 -35.42
CA PRO A 15 -2.37 8.07 -34.39
C PRO A 15 -3.29 7.22 -33.52
N VAL A 16 -3.04 5.93 -33.46
CA VAL A 16 -3.82 4.98 -32.67
C VAL A 16 -3.53 5.25 -31.22
N THR A 17 -4.49 5.85 -30.47
CA THR A 17 -4.34 6.10 -29.04
C THR A 17 -4.10 4.78 -28.32
N ALA A 18 -3.06 4.70 -27.46
CA ALA A 18 -2.74 3.52 -26.67
C ALA A 18 -3.51 3.50 -25.34
N VAL A 19 -3.80 4.67 -24.77
CA VAL A 19 -4.60 4.83 -23.55
C VAL A 19 -6.06 4.42 -23.78
N GLY A 20 -6.61 3.63 -22.85
CA GLY A 20 -7.96 3.07 -22.96
C GLY A 20 -8.02 1.76 -23.72
N ARG A 21 -6.87 1.19 -24.10
CA ARG A 21 -6.78 -0.10 -24.81
C ARG A 21 -6.01 -1.12 -23.98
N SER A 22 -6.44 -2.37 -24.09
CA SER A 22 -5.76 -3.51 -23.47
C SER A 22 -4.62 -4.00 -24.38
N VAL A 23 -3.46 -3.37 -24.25
CA VAL A 23 -2.25 -3.78 -24.96
C VAL A 23 -1.51 -4.90 -24.22
N PRO A 24 -0.65 -5.71 -24.85
CA PRO A 24 0.16 -6.69 -24.14
C PRO A 24 1.04 -6.02 -23.08
N ARG A 25 1.11 -6.62 -21.88
CA ARG A 25 1.98 -6.13 -20.80
C ARG A 25 3.44 -6.22 -21.23
N ARG A 26 4.22 -5.18 -20.94
CA ARG A 26 5.64 -5.10 -21.31
C ARG A 26 6.48 -6.24 -20.71
N GLU A 27 6.21 -6.58 -19.45
CA GLU A 27 6.90 -7.67 -18.73
C GLU A 27 6.18 -9.02 -18.83
N GLY A 28 5.03 -9.08 -19.51
CA GLY A 28 4.16 -10.26 -19.50
C GLY A 28 4.81 -11.50 -20.11
N ALA A 29 5.48 -11.36 -21.25
CA ALA A 29 6.12 -12.46 -21.93
C ALA A 29 7.22 -13.13 -21.06
N ASP A 30 8.01 -12.34 -20.33
CA ASP A 30 9.06 -12.87 -19.47
C ASP A 30 8.50 -13.61 -18.26
N LYS A 31 7.40 -13.11 -17.69
CA LYS A 31 6.71 -13.76 -16.55
C LYS A 31 6.11 -15.12 -16.94
N VAL A 32 5.35 -15.20 -18.03
CA VAL A 32 4.67 -16.44 -18.43
C VAL A 32 5.61 -17.49 -19.04
N THR A 33 6.81 -17.10 -19.45
CA THR A 33 7.82 -18.03 -20.00
C THR A 33 8.93 -18.39 -19.00
N GLY A 34 8.85 -17.88 -17.74
CA GLY A 34 9.85 -18.15 -16.71
C GLY A 34 11.19 -17.44 -16.92
N ARG A 35 11.25 -16.43 -17.80
CA ARG A 35 12.48 -15.61 -17.99
C ARG A 35 12.60 -14.51 -16.94
N ALA A 36 11.49 -14.04 -16.37
CA ALA A 36 11.49 -13.09 -15.27
C ALA A 36 12.30 -13.65 -14.08
N ARG A 37 13.12 -12.80 -13.46
CA ARG A 37 13.99 -13.20 -12.35
C ARG A 37 13.56 -12.47 -11.08
N TYR A 38 13.00 -13.23 -10.15
CA TYR A 38 12.68 -12.77 -8.81
C TYR A 38 13.92 -12.82 -7.91
N THR A 39 13.84 -12.25 -6.72
CA THR A 39 15.02 -12.06 -5.86
C THR A 39 15.77 -13.37 -5.59
N ASP A 40 15.09 -14.50 -5.36
CA ASP A 40 15.74 -15.79 -5.10
C ASP A 40 16.28 -16.46 -6.37
N ASP A 41 15.84 -16.05 -7.57
CA ASP A 41 16.30 -16.57 -8.86
C ASP A 41 17.61 -15.92 -9.35
N ILE A 42 17.96 -14.74 -8.81
CA ILE A 42 19.11 -13.95 -9.29
C ILE A 42 20.40 -14.60 -8.82
N ALA A 43 21.17 -15.19 -9.74
CA ALA A 43 22.47 -15.76 -9.43
C ALA A 43 23.53 -14.66 -9.24
N VAL A 44 24.14 -14.63 -8.06
CA VAL A 44 25.28 -13.74 -7.76
C VAL A 44 26.48 -14.63 -7.38
N PRO A 45 27.58 -14.62 -8.18
CA PRO A 45 28.74 -15.44 -7.89
C PRO A 45 29.34 -15.16 -6.50
N GLY A 46 29.62 -16.22 -5.74
CA GLY A 46 30.21 -16.11 -4.41
C GLY A 46 29.29 -15.58 -3.31
N ALA A 47 27.99 -15.43 -3.61
CA ALA A 47 27.03 -14.99 -2.61
C ALA A 47 26.86 -16.02 -1.48
N TRP A 48 26.85 -15.54 -0.25
CA TRP A 48 26.46 -16.29 0.93
C TRP A 48 24.97 -16.11 1.22
N TYR A 49 24.45 -16.97 2.09
CA TYR A 49 23.07 -16.88 2.59
C TYR A 49 23.05 -16.16 3.93
N GLY A 50 22.03 -15.34 4.14
CA GLY A 50 21.76 -14.63 5.39
C GLY A 50 20.56 -15.22 6.13
N LYS A 51 20.54 -15.09 7.45
CA LYS A 51 19.42 -15.46 8.33
C LYS A 51 19.32 -14.48 9.49
N THR A 52 18.11 -14.14 9.89
CA THR A 52 17.80 -13.32 11.06
C THR A 52 17.45 -14.21 12.24
N VAL A 53 18.12 -14.02 13.36
CA VAL A 53 17.76 -14.64 14.66
C VAL A 53 16.87 -13.66 15.43
N ARG A 54 15.72 -14.15 15.87
CA ARG A 54 14.62 -13.33 16.38
C ARG A 54 14.27 -13.64 17.82
N SER A 55 13.59 -12.68 18.46
CA SER A 55 13.07 -12.85 19.81
C SER A 55 11.99 -13.93 19.88
N THR A 56 12.06 -14.76 20.93
CA THR A 56 11.02 -15.75 21.27
C THR A 56 10.02 -15.24 22.31
N ILE A 57 10.24 -14.02 22.84
CA ILE A 57 9.37 -13.39 23.85
C ILE A 57 8.75 -12.10 23.30
N PRO A 58 7.55 -11.73 23.76
CA PRO A 58 6.88 -10.52 23.32
C PRO A 58 7.36 -9.23 24.01
N ARG A 59 7.96 -9.34 25.22
CA ARG A 59 8.46 -8.18 25.97
C ARG A 59 9.51 -8.59 26.99
N GLY A 60 10.53 -7.78 27.14
CA GLY A 60 11.59 -7.99 28.14
C GLY A 60 12.90 -7.33 27.77
N THR A 61 13.99 -7.81 28.39
CA THR A 61 15.35 -7.38 28.06
C THR A 61 16.26 -8.58 27.81
N ILE A 62 17.19 -8.42 26.88
CA ILE A 62 18.24 -9.42 26.62
C ILE A 62 19.26 -9.34 27.79
N ARG A 63 19.43 -10.45 28.52
CA ARG A 63 20.44 -10.58 29.58
C ARG A 63 21.79 -10.99 29.00
N SER A 64 21.79 -11.98 28.12
CA SER A 64 23.00 -12.46 27.44
C SER A 64 22.69 -13.16 26.12
N ILE A 65 23.66 -13.09 25.20
CA ILE A 65 23.70 -13.88 23.97
C ILE A 65 24.97 -14.71 24.04
N THR A 66 24.86 -16.03 23.93
CA THR A 66 25.99 -16.97 24.01
C THR A 66 26.12 -17.74 22.70
N LEU A 67 27.33 -17.72 22.15
CA LEU A 67 27.77 -18.47 20.98
C LEU A 67 28.85 -19.46 21.46
N ASP A 68 28.41 -20.65 21.93
CA ASP A 68 29.29 -21.63 22.54
C ASP A 68 30.11 -22.38 21.46
N PRO A 69 31.46 -22.24 21.44
CA PRO A 69 32.33 -22.92 20.49
C PRO A 69 32.43 -24.43 20.72
N ALA A 70 32.00 -24.93 21.88
CA ALA A 70 31.99 -26.36 22.14
C ALA A 70 30.89 -27.12 21.39
N VAL A 71 29.79 -26.42 20.97
CA VAL A 71 28.64 -27.04 20.31
C VAL A 71 28.56 -26.70 18.82
N PHE A 72 29.23 -25.63 18.38
CA PHE A 72 29.21 -25.23 16.95
C PHE A 72 30.51 -24.45 16.61
N ASP A 73 31.06 -24.72 15.43
CA ASP A 73 32.22 -24.01 14.90
C ASP A 73 31.79 -22.64 14.28
N TRP A 74 31.85 -21.60 15.12
CA TRP A 74 31.46 -20.23 14.76
C TRP A 74 32.35 -19.57 13.71
N SER A 75 33.55 -20.15 13.40
CA SER A 75 34.40 -19.64 12.32
C SER A 75 33.76 -19.82 10.91
N ARG A 76 32.77 -20.69 10.80
CA ARG A 76 32.04 -20.97 9.56
C ARG A 76 30.97 -19.94 9.24
N VAL A 77 30.63 -19.05 10.15
CA VAL A 77 29.57 -18.05 9.99
C VAL A 77 30.05 -16.64 10.35
N VAL A 78 29.51 -15.66 9.67
CA VAL A 78 29.61 -14.25 10.09
C VAL A 78 28.42 -13.95 10.98
N VAL A 79 28.66 -13.38 12.14
CA VAL A 79 27.64 -12.94 13.10
C VAL A 79 27.64 -11.43 13.13
N VAL A 80 26.45 -10.80 13.03
CA VAL A 80 26.24 -9.35 13.15
C VAL A 80 25.27 -9.10 14.28
N THR A 81 25.62 -8.18 15.18
CA THR A 81 24.78 -7.71 16.27
C THR A 81 24.50 -6.21 16.13
N ALA A 82 23.71 -5.64 17.01
CA ALA A 82 23.44 -4.20 17.04
C ALA A 82 24.72 -3.35 17.16
N ASP A 83 25.77 -3.86 17.84
CA ASP A 83 27.06 -3.19 18.02
C ASP A 83 27.88 -3.08 16.72
N ASP A 84 27.57 -3.89 15.72
CA ASP A 84 28.20 -3.86 14.40
C ASP A 84 27.62 -2.78 13.46
N ILE A 85 26.54 -2.11 13.85
CA ILE A 85 25.89 -1.09 13.04
C ILE A 85 26.71 0.20 13.11
N PRO A 86 27.30 0.66 11.99
CA PRO A 86 28.23 1.80 12.03
C PRO A 86 27.52 3.15 12.13
N GLY A 87 26.24 3.20 11.79
CA GLY A 87 25.40 4.38 11.84
C GLY A 87 24.38 4.32 12.96
N ASP A 88 23.19 4.82 12.68
CA ASP A 88 22.08 4.78 13.62
C ASP A 88 21.37 3.42 13.53
N ASN A 89 21.18 2.77 14.65
CA ASN A 89 20.41 1.52 14.72
C ASN A 89 18.91 1.82 14.68
N VAL A 90 18.46 2.39 13.55
CA VAL A 90 17.07 2.81 13.34
C VAL A 90 16.67 2.62 11.88
N VAL A 91 15.48 2.07 11.64
CA VAL A 91 14.83 2.09 10.35
C VAL A 91 13.90 3.31 10.30
N GLN A 92 14.34 4.35 9.60
CA GLN A 92 13.63 5.63 9.56
C GLN A 92 12.40 5.56 8.67
N LEU A 93 11.23 5.89 9.25
CA LEU A 93 9.98 6.16 8.53
C LEU A 93 9.35 7.46 9.04
N ILE A 94 8.28 7.38 9.85
CA ILE A 94 7.59 8.54 10.45
C ILE A 94 8.26 8.92 11.77
N ARG A 95 8.59 7.91 12.60
CA ARG A 95 9.33 8.07 13.85
C ARG A 95 10.63 7.27 13.81
N ASP A 96 11.60 7.71 14.59
CA ASP A 96 12.87 7.03 14.77
C ASP A 96 12.80 6.08 15.99
N ASP A 97 11.84 5.16 15.98
CA ASP A 97 11.57 4.28 17.13
C ASP A 97 11.87 2.80 16.87
N GLN A 98 11.92 2.36 15.60
CA GLN A 98 12.15 0.97 15.25
C GLN A 98 13.64 0.68 15.01
N PRO A 99 14.32 -0.14 15.86
CA PRO A 99 15.70 -0.53 15.62
C PRO A 99 15.81 -1.52 14.45
N ALA A 100 16.92 -1.49 13.73
CA ALA A 100 17.24 -2.53 12.75
C ALA A 100 17.51 -3.87 13.46
N LEU A 101 18.22 -3.83 14.61
CA LEU A 101 18.45 -4.97 15.50
C LEU A 101 18.23 -4.55 16.95
N ALA A 102 17.48 -5.34 17.72
CA ALA A 102 17.31 -5.11 19.14
C ALA A 102 18.68 -5.20 19.87
N HIS A 103 19.02 -4.16 20.64
CA HIS A 103 20.27 -4.12 21.40
C HIS A 103 20.10 -4.70 22.79
N ARG A 104 19.07 -4.29 23.51
CA ARG A 104 18.76 -4.76 24.88
C ARG A 104 17.28 -4.99 25.11
N GLU A 105 16.43 -4.07 24.69
CA GLU A 105 15.00 -4.14 24.89
C GLU A 105 14.36 -4.99 23.80
N ILE A 106 13.38 -5.82 24.19
CA ILE A 106 12.49 -6.57 23.32
C ILE A 106 11.08 -6.02 23.50
N ARG A 107 10.47 -5.59 22.41
CA ARG A 107 9.13 -5.01 22.38
C ARG A 107 8.07 -5.89 21.73
N HIS A 108 8.49 -6.88 20.94
CA HIS A 108 7.57 -7.85 20.35
C HIS A 108 8.25 -9.20 20.11
N ARG A 109 7.43 -10.23 19.98
CA ARG A 109 7.90 -11.52 19.48
C ARG A 109 8.33 -11.37 18.02
N GLU A 110 9.32 -12.13 17.58
CA GLU A 110 9.94 -12.06 16.24
C GLU A 110 10.78 -10.79 15.99
N GLU A 111 11.08 -10.00 17.01
CA GLU A 111 11.99 -8.85 16.88
C GLU A 111 13.40 -9.31 16.49
N PRO A 112 14.04 -8.70 15.47
CA PRO A 112 15.38 -9.06 15.04
C PRO A 112 16.43 -8.76 16.13
N ILE A 113 17.28 -9.75 16.47
CA ILE A 113 18.31 -9.60 17.53
C ILE A 113 19.72 -9.63 16.94
N LEU A 114 20.01 -10.65 16.11
CA LEU A 114 21.28 -10.77 15.42
C LEU A 114 21.12 -11.43 14.06
N LEU A 115 22.14 -11.28 13.22
CA LEU A 115 22.15 -11.83 11.86
C LEU A 115 23.29 -12.83 11.72
N LEU A 116 23.06 -13.84 10.90
CA LEU A 116 24.04 -14.86 10.53
C LEU A 116 24.22 -14.88 9.02
N ALA A 117 25.46 -15.05 8.53
CA ALA A 117 25.72 -15.37 7.14
C ALA A 117 26.67 -16.55 7.01
N ALA A 118 26.41 -17.45 6.06
CA ALA A 118 27.27 -18.60 5.75
C ALA A 118 27.21 -18.97 4.26
N ALA A 119 28.15 -19.83 3.86
CA ALA A 119 28.25 -20.29 2.47
C ALA A 119 27.03 -21.14 2.02
N ASP A 120 26.34 -21.78 2.96
CA ASP A 120 25.20 -22.65 2.70
C ASP A 120 24.10 -22.53 3.77
N ARG A 121 22.87 -22.86 3.38
CA ARG A 121 21.68 -22.77 4.27
C ARG A 121 21.75 -23.78 5.42
N ALA A 122 22.31 -24.97 5.22
CA ALA A 122 22.40 -25.99 6.26
C ALA A 122 23.29 -25.53 7.44
N THR A 123 24.42 -24.90 7.12
CA THR A 123 25.30 -24.27 8.12
C THR A 123 24.57 -23.17 8.90
N LEU A 124 23.78 -22.30 8.21
CA LEU A 124 22.99 -21.27 8.86
C LEU A 124 21.94 -21.85 9.82
N ASP A 125 21.22 -22.88 9.39
CA ASP A 125 20.20 -23.51 10.22
C ASP A 125 20.79 -24.18 11.45
N GLN A 126 21.97 -24.80 11.32
CA GLN A 126 22.70 -25.35 12.47
C GLN A 126 23.14 -24.23 13.42
N ALA A 127 23.78 -23.17 12.89
CA ALA A 127 24.24 -22.04 13.70
C ALA A 127 23.07 -21.40 14.47
N ALA A 128 21.96 -21.13 13.81
CA ALA A 128 20.78 -20.51 14.43
C ALA A 128 20.22 -21.31 15.61
N ARG A 129 20.26 -22.66 15.55
CA ARG A 129 19.81 -23.55 16.65
C ARG A 129 20.74 -23.49 17.86
N HIS A 130 22.00 -23.12 17.68
CA HIS A 130 22.99 -23.05 18.75
C HIS A 130 23.16 -21.64 19.32
N VAL A 131 22.47 -20.63 18.81
CA VAL A 131 22.38 -19.32 19.43
C VAL A 131 21.54 -19.43 20.70
N GLN A 132 22.15 -19.12 21.86
CA GLN A 132 21.42 -19.10 23.13
C GLN A 132 21.21 -17.67 23.60
N ILE A 133 19.94 -17.29 23.80
CA ILE A 133 19.56 -15.97 24.27
C ILE A 133 18.80 -16.12 25.58
N VAL A 134 19.29 -15.46 26.60
CA VAL A 134 18.66 -15.41 27.93
C VAL A 134 17.97 -14.06 28.09
N TYR A 135 16.74 -14.10 28.53
CA TYR A 135 15.89 -12.91 28.68
C TYR A 135 15.46 -12.70 30.14
N ASP A 136 15.33 -11.46 30.53
CA ASP A 136 14.49 -11.02 31.64
C ASP A 136 13.13 -10.63 31.07
N ARG A 137 12.11 -11.46 31.32
CA ARG A 137 10.77 -11.30 30.74
C ARG A 137 9.99 -10.22 31.49
N ALA A 138 9.19 -9.45 30.78
CA ALA A 138 8.23 -8.51 31.32
C ALA A 138 6.81 -8.85 30.82
N GLU A 139 5.79 -8.37 31.55
CA GLU A 139 4.39 -8.58 31.16
C GLU A 139 4.06 -7.77 29.89
N PRO A 140 3.60 -8.42 28.80
CA PRO A 140 3.28 -7.72 27.57
C PRO A 140 1.85 -7.15 27.56
N VAL A 141 1.63 -6.06 26.85
CA VAL A 141 0.31 -5.56 26.47
C VAL A 141 0.00 -6.06 25.06
N LEU A 142 -0.87 -7.07 24.97
CA LEU A 142 -1.26 -7.68 23.67
C LEU A 142 -2.68 -7.29 23.24
N ASP A 143 -3.45 -6.71 24.16
CA ASP A 143 -4.82 -6.27 23.91
C ASP A 143 -4.84 -4.75 23.69
N LEU A 144 -5.26 -4.33 22.50
CA LEU A 144 -5.32 -2.91 22.12
C LEU A 144 -6.25 -2.07 23.00
N GLU A 145 -7.29 -2.68 23.61
CA GLU A 145 -8.21 -1.96 24.49
C GLU A 145 -7.58 -1.67 25.86
N ARG A 146 -6.54 -2.42 26.24
CA ARG A 146 -5.76 -2.21 27.48
C ARG A 146 -4.51 -1.34 27.27
N ALA A 147 -4.20 -0.99 26.01
CA ALA A 147 -3.03 -0.19 25.68
C ALA A 147 -3.23 1.27 26.11
N THR A 148 -2.23 1.83 26.77
CA THR A 148 -2.23 3.22 27.27
C THR A 148 -1.32 4.15 26.48
N GLU A 149 -0.28 3.64 25.86
CA GLU A 149 0.60 4.41 24.98
C GLU A 149 -0.05 4.64 23.62
N THR A 150 0.08 5.85 23.08
CA THR A 150 -0.58 6.25 21.84
C THR A 150 0.42 6.82 20.85
N TYR A 151 0.37 6.33 19.60
CA TYR A 151 1.17 6.88 18.50
C TYR A 151 0.57 8.16 17.91
N SER A 152 -0.76 8.21 17.76
CA SER A 152 -1.46 9.34 17.15
C SER A 152 -2.91 9.38 17.59
N THR A 153 -3.46 10.60 17.62
CA THR A 153 -4.90 10.87 17.84
C THR A 153 -5.38 11.83 16.76
N ILE A 154 -6.62 11.64 16.31
CA ILE A 154 -7.27 12.46 15.29
C ILE A 154 -8.69 12.74 15.75
N GLU A 155 -9.14 13.96 15.60
CA GLU A 155 -10.54 14.33 15.75
C GLU A 155 -11.02 15.05 14.49
N ILE A 156 -12.16 14.58 13.94
CA ILE A 156 -12.85 15.23 12.82
C ILE A 156 -14.22 15.64 13.31
N ARG A 157 -14.58 16.91 13.08
CA ARG A 157 -15.91 17.44 13.37
C ARG A 157 -16.48 18.17 12.18
N ASN A 158 -17.73 17.85 11.84
CA ASN A 158 -18.52 18.60 10.88
C ASN A 158 -19.96 18.72 11.40
N GLY A 159 -20.48 19.92 11.53
CA GLY A 159 -21.78 20.16 12.15
C GLY A 159 -21.79 20.09 13.69
N LYS A 160 -22.95 19.78 14.27
CA LYS A 160 -23.19 19.69 15.73
C LYS A 160 -22.85 18.28 16.23
N VAL A 161 -22.50 18.12 17.51
CA VAL A 161 -22.46 16.79 18.14
C VAL A 161 -23.88 16.29 18.41
N LEU A 162 -24.05 14.96 18.54
CA LEU A 162 -25.38 14.37 18.70
C LEU A 162 -26.15 14.94 19.91
N GLU A 163 -25.43 15.19 20.99
CA GLU A 163 -25.99 15.76 22.22
C GLU A 163 -26.56 17.20 22.04
N ASP A 164 -26.10 17.93 21.04
CA ASP A 164 -26.49 19.29 20.68
C ASP A 164 -27.54 19.34 19.54
N VAL A 165 -28.04 18.19 19.09
CA VAL A 165 -29.11 18.12 18.08
C VAL A 165 -30.45 18.36 18.76
N GLU A 166 -31.08 19.50 18.45
CA GLU A 166 -32.26 20.03 19.22
C GLU A 166 -33.55 19.25 19.00
N ASP A 167 -33.73 18.51 17.94
CA ASP A 167 -34.97 17.80 17.59
C ASP A 167 -34.84 16.29 17.83
N LEU A 168 -34.97 15.90 19.12
CA LEU A 168 -34.83 14.50 19.55
C LEU A 168 -36.18 13.73 19.55
N LYS A 169 -37.28 14.32 19.06
CA LYS A 169 -38.55 13.61 18.93
C LYS A 169 -38.49 12.65 17.73
N ASP A 170 -38.95 11.45 17.94
CA ASP A 170 -38.94 10.37 16.93
C ASP A 170 -37.53 9.97 16.44
N LEU A 171 -36.54 10.14 17.32
CA LEU A 171 -35.15 9.80 17.06
C LEU A 171 -34.85 8.34 17.40
N GLU A 172 -34.32 7.59 16.47
CA GLU A 172 -33.68 6.28 16.71
C GLU A 172 -32.16 6.44 16.73
N VAL A 173 -31.56 5.92 17.81
CA VAL A 173 -30.09 5.85 17.92
C VAL A 173 -29.67 4.39 17.92
N VAL A 174 -28.84 4.03 16.94
CA VAL A 174 -28.25 2.70 16.84
C VAL A 174 -26.76 2.81 17.18
N GLU A 175 -26.33 2.02 18.16
CA GLU A 175 -24.92 1.94 18.55
C GLU A 175 -24.43 0.50 18.43
N ARG A 176 -23.26 0.31 17.80
CA ARG A 176 -22.60 -0.97 17.62
C ARG A 176 -21.09 -0.83 17.70
N THR A 177 -20.45 -1.86 18.21
CA THR A 177 -19.00 -1.98 18.21
C THR A 177 -18.57 -3.12 17.27
N PHE A 178 -17.71 -2.79 16.34
CA PHE A 178 -17.16 -3.70 15.33
C PHE A 178 -15.69 -3.98 15.61
N ARG A 179 -15.25 -5.20 15.33
CA ARG A 179 -13.85 -5.61 15.49
C ARG A 179 -13.32 -6.10 14.16
N VAL A 180 -12.16 -5.60 13.79
CA VAL A 180 -11.41 -6.07 12.63
C VAL A 180 -10.12 -6.73 13.11
N GLY A 181 -9.86 -7.92 12.57
CA GLY A 181 -8.68 -8.71 12.94
C GLY A 181 -7.44 -8.32 12.14
N LEU A 182 -6.34 -8.93 12.53
CA LEU A 182 -5.08 -8.94 11.79
C LEU A 182 -5.30 -9.61 10.42
N GLN A 183 -4.75 -9.02 9.35
CA GLN A 183 -4.79 -9.59 8.01
C GLN A 183 -3.42 -9.55 7.36
N GLU A 184 -3.05 -10.67 6.72
CA GLU A 184 -1.81 -10.85 5.97
C GLU A 184 -2.00 -10.44 4.51
N GLN A 185 -1.01 -9.76 3.90
CA GLN A 185 -1.02 -9.38 2.48
C GLN A 185 -0.90 -10.58 1.55
N LEU A 186 -0.26 -11.64 1.98
CA LEU A 186 -0.10 -12.92 1.27
C LEU A 186 0.44 -12.79 -0.16
N TYR A 187 1.38 -11.86 -0.40
CA TYR A 187 2.14 -11.85 -1.65
C TYR A 187 2.87 -13.18 -1.82
N ILE A 188 2.87 -13.73 -3.06
CA ILE A 188 3.40 -15.07 -3.32
C ILE A 188 4.91 -15.13 -3.10
N GLU A 189 5.66 -14.11 -3.53
CA GLU A 189 7.09 -13.98 -3.29
C GLU A 189 7.33 -13.40 -1.89
N PRO A 190 7.96 -14.13 -0.93
CA PRO A 190 8.32 -13.60 0.38
C PRO A 190 9.29 -12.40 0.30
N GLN A 191 9.55 -11.75 1.43
CA GLN A 191 10.56 -10.71 1.55
C GLN A 191 11.93 -11.22 1.15
N GLY A 192 12.69 -10.40 0.41
CA GLY A 192 14.03 -10.77 0.02
C GLY A 192 14.87 -9.62 -0.51
N ALA A 193 16.17 -9.67 -0.21
CA ALA A 193 17.17 -8.75 -0.73
C ALA A 193 18.51 -9.45 -0.91
N ILE A 194 19.27 -9.02 -1.92
CA ILE A 194 20.66 -9.39 -2.14
C ILE A 194 21.48 -8.11 -1.96
N ALA A 195 22.46 -8.13 -1.06
CA ALA A 195 23.40 -7.05 -0.86
C ALA A 195 24.74 -7.40 -1.52
N ILE A 196 25.28 -6.49 -2.30
CA ILE A 196 26.56 -6.63 -3.01
C ILE A 196 27.45 -5.47 -2.60
N PRO A 197 28.54 -5.71 -1.85
CA PRO A 197 29.54 -4.68 -1.55
C PRO A 197 30.37 -4.38 -2.82
N GLU A 198 30.53 -3.09 -3.15
CA GLU A 198 31.32 -2.64 -4.29
C GLU A 198 32.71 -2.10 -3.83
N ALA A 199 33.71 -2.14 -4.74
CA ALA A 199 35.08 -1.78 -4.42
C ALA A 199 35.26 -0.30 -3.94
N ASN A 200 34.35 0.59 -4.33
CA ASN A 200 34.32 2.00 -3.92
C ASN A 200 33.68 2.25 -2.55
N GLY A 201 33.34 1.17 -1.81
CA GLY A 201 32.63 1.24 -0.54
C GLY A 201 31.11 1.41 -0.65
N ALA A 202 30.57 1.39 -1.86
CA ALA A 202 29.12 1.38 -2.08
C ALA A 202 28.52 0.00 -1.75
N ILE A 203 27.24 0.00 -1.45
CA ILE A 203 26.42 -1.21 -1.27
C ILE A 203 25.28 -1.15 -2.28
N ARG A 204 25.22 -2.15 -3.15
CA ARG A 204 24.11 -2.35 -4.07
C ARG A 204 23.13 -3.37 -3.50
N ILE A 205 21.89 -2.98 -3.34
CA ILE A 205 20.79 -3.86 -2.98
C ILE A 205 19.99 -4.20 -4.23
N ILE A 206 19.73 -5.49 -4.46
CA ILE A 206 18.76 -5.97 -5.44
C ILE A 206 17.65 -6.64 -4.63
N GLY A 207 16.41 -6.16 -4.72
CA GLY A 207 15.35 -6.65 -3.85
C GLY A 207 13.94 -6.54 -4.40
N SER A 208 13.06 -7.30 -3.78
CA SER A 208 11.62 -7.25 -3.98
C SER A 208 11.02 -6.17 -3.08
N LEU A 209 10.59 -5.03 -3.66
CA LEU A 209 10.23 -3.84 -2.88
C LEU A 209 9.31 -2.89 -3.67
N GLN A 210 8.53 -2.09 -2.92
CA GLN A 210 7.64 -1.05 -3.47
C GLN A 210 8.25 0.36 -3.44
N CYS A 211 9.24 0.59 -2.58
CA CYS A 211 9.73 1.93 -2.26
C CYS A 211 11.27 1.99 -2.27
N PRO A 212 11.92 2.07 -3.44
CA PRO A 212 13.39 2.05 -3.53
C PRO A 212 14.05 3.13 -2.66
N TYR A 213 13.49 4.32 -2.61
CA TYR A 213 14.05 5.42 -1.84
C TYR A 213 13.81 5.33 -0.32
N TYR A 214 12.83 4.52 0.16
CA TYR A 214 12.76 4.18 1.59
C TYR A 214 13.97 3.33 1.98
N VAL A 215 14.26 2.30 1.20
CA VAL A 215 15.43 1.44 1.38
C VAL A 215 16.73 2.24 1.29
N HIS A 216 16.85 3.12 0.28
CA HIS A 216 18.01 3.99 0.09
C HIS A 216 18.28 4.85 1.34
N ARG A 217 17.25 5.52 1.89
CA ARG A 217 17.38 6.33 3.12
C ARG A 217 17.79 5.48 4.33
N ALA A 218 17.20 4.30 4.49
CA ALA A 218 17.53 3.38 5.60
C ALA A 218 18.99 2.91 5.52
N LEU A 219 19.48 2.55 4.33
CA LEU A 219 20.88 2.17 4.12
C LEU A 219 21.86 3.31 4.46
N LYS A 220 21.59 4.51 3.97
CA LYS A 220 22.42 5.70 4.25
C LYS A 220 22.57 5.92 5.75
N ARG A 221 21.47 5.82 6.49
CA ARG A 221 21.46 6.08 7.91
C ARG A 221 22.14 4.95 8.72
N ALA A 222 21.74 3.70 8.48
CA ALA A 222 22.27 2.56 9.23
C ALA A 222 23.76 2.28 8.94
N LEU A 223 24.22 2.47 7.71
CA LEU A 223 25.59 2.17 7.30
C LEU A 223 26.48 3.39 7.12
N LYS A 224 26.00 4.62 7.38
CA LYS A 224 26.70 5.90 7.11
C LYS A 224 27.17 6.03 5.67
N LEU A 225 26.32 5.70 4.71
CA LEU A 225 26.61 5.81 3.29
C LEU A 225 26.20 7.17 2.74
N THR A 226 26.90 7.63 1.70
CA THR A 226 26.48 8.76 0.88
C THR A 226 25.35 8.36 -0.08
N ASP A 227 24.73 9.36 -0.76
CA ASP A 227 23.70 9.08 -1.78
C ASP A 227 24.20 8.18 -2.91
N GLN A 228 25.45 8.37 -3.33
CA GLN A 228 26.06 7.58 -4.42
C GLN A 228 26.49 6.17 -3.96
N GLN A 229 26.68 5.96 -2.66
CA GLN A 229 27.10 4.69 -2.10
C GLN A 229 25.94 3.76 -1.74
N ALA A 230 24.75 4.29 -1.53
CA ALA A 230 23.54 3.51 -1.31
C ALA A 230 22.82 3.31 -2.63
N ILE A 231 22.91 2.13 -3.23
CA ILE A 231 22.30 1.84 -4.54
C ILE A 231 21.20 0.79 -4.33
N VAL A 232 19.99 1.08 -4.79
CA VAL A 232 18.84 0.16 -4.67
C VAL A 232 18.24 -0.10 -6.04
N VAL A 233 18.18 -1.37 -6.39
CA VAL A 233 17.63 -1.87 -7.66
C VAL A 233 16.42 -2.75 -7.37
N GLN A 234 15.29 -2.47 -7.97
CA GLN A 234 14.14 -3.35 -7.88
C GLN A 234 14.35 -4.59 -8.75
N ALA A 235 14.24 -5.79 -8.16
CA ALA A 235 14.04 -7.04 -8.89
C ALA A 235 12.59 -7.15 -9.39
N GLU A 236 12.30 -8.12 -10.28
CA GLU A 236 10.91 -8.49 -10.51
C GLU A 236 10.26 -8.82 -9.16
N THR A 237 9.03 -8.33 -8.96
CA THR A 237 8.37 -8.40 -7.65
C THR A 237 7.09 -9.21 -7.74
N GLY A 238 7.03 -10.29 -6.97
CA GLY A 238 5.94 -11.26 -6.93
C GLY A 238 4.80 -10.87 -6.00
N GLY A 239 4.27 -9.64 -6.18
CA GLY A 239 3.25 -9.04 -5.33
C GLY A 239 3.82 -8.21 -4.19
N GLY A 240 3.00 -7.32 -3.64
CA GLY A 240 3.39 -6.46 -2.53
C GLY A 240 2.19 -6.09 -1.66
N PHE A 241 1.13 -5.55 -2.25
CA PHE A 241 -0.15 -5.19 -1.60
C PHE A 241 0.01 -4.28 -0.37
N GLY A 242 1.15 -3.57 -0.25
CA GLY A 242 1.57 -2.80 0.92
C GLY A 242 2.64 -3.48 1.78
N GLY A 243 2.67 -4.81 1.85
CA GLY A 243 3.64 -5.54 2.69
C GLY A 243 5.10 -5.39 2.27
N LYS A 244 5.36 -4.85 1.08
CA LYS A 244 6.71 -4.51 0.60
C LYS A 244 6.92 -2.98 0.50
N GLU A 245 6.18 -2.21 1.29
CA GLU A 245 6.32 -0.76 1.38
C GLU A 245 7.46 -0.37 2.32
N GLU A 246 7.31 -0.57 3.62
CA GLU A 246 8.29 -0.19 4.64
C GLU A 246 9.24 -1.32 5.02
N TYR A 247 8.76 -2.56 5.09
CA TYR A 247 9.51 -3.70 5.62
C TYR A 247 10.78 -4.06 4.83
N PRO A 248 10.86 -3.92 3.49
CA PRO A 248 12.09 -4.14 2.74
C PRO A 248 13.28 -3.32 3.23
N SER A 249 13.07 -2.19 3.90
CA SER A 249 14.15 -1.40 4.51
C SER A 249 14.91 -2.19 5.57
N ILE A 250 14.21 -2.96 6.41
CA ILE A 250 14.82 -3.83 7.42
C ILE A 250 15.62 -4.95 6.74
N VAL A 251 15.01 -5.64 5.78
CA VAL A 251 15.62 -6.76 5.06
C VAL A 251 16.89 -6.32 4.33
N ALA A 252 16.84 -5.15 3.66
CA ALA A 252 17.98 -4.60 2.95
C ALA A 252 19.12 -4.17 3.89
N VAL A 253 18.81 -3.54 5.03
CA VAL A 253 19.80 -3.18 6.04
C VAL A 253 20.46 -4.42 6.61
N HIS A 254 19.70 -5.48 6.93
CA HIS A 254 20.23 -6.76 7.41
C HIS A 254 21.17 -7.40 6.38
N ALA A 255 20.73 -7.51 5.12
CA ALA A 255 21.57 -8.06 4.05
C ALA A 255 22.86 -7.25 3.84
N ALA A 256 22.75 -5.90 3.91
CA ALA A 256 23.89 -4.99 3.74
C ALA A 256 24.92 -5.10 4.89
N LEU A 257 24.45 -5.19 6.12
CA LEU A 257 25.33 -5.39 7.30
C LEU A 257 26.09 -6.72 7.20
N LEU A 258 25.40 -7.79 6.84
CA LEU A 258 26.00 -9.10 6.61
C LEU A 258 27.02 -9.06 5.46
N ALA A 259 26.67 -8.47 4.32
CA ALA A 259 27.55 -8.39 3.16
C ALA A 259 28.82 -7.57 3.46
N ARG A 260 28.67 -6.44 4.17
CA ARG A 260 29.79 -5.60 4.58
C ARG A 260 30.76 -6.34 5.49
N LYS A 261 30.25 -7.06 6.52
CA LYS A 261 31.08 -7.81 7.47
C LYS A 261 31.71 -9.06 6.84
N ALA A 262 30.98 -9.74 5.95
CA ALA A 262 31.45 -10.90 5.22
C ALA A 262 32.44 -10.54 4.08
N GLY A 263 32.49 -9.29 3.63
CA GLY A 263 33.31 -8.85 2.49
C GLY A 263 32.89 -9.48 1.16
N ARG A 264 31.63 -9.88 1.02
CA ARG A 264 31.08 -10.57 -0.18
C ARG A 264 29.58 -10.39 -0.30
N PRO A 265 28.97 -10.70 -1.46
CA PRO A 265 27.52 -10.65 -1.60
C PRO A 265 26.82 -11.57 -0.61
N VAL A 266 25.68 -11.11 -0.05
CA VAL A 266 24.82 -11.90 0.83
C VAL A 266 23.38 -11.81 0.35
N ARG A 267 22.72 -12.97 0.24
CA ARG A 267 21.30 -13.11 -0.04
C ARG A 267 20.54 -13.40 1.25
N LEU A 268 19.58 -12.55 1.58
CA LEU A 268 18.65 -12.75 2.68
C LEU A 268 17.23 -12.84 2.10
N VAL A 269 16.65 -14.02 2.13
CA VAL A 269 15.29 -14.29 1.65
C VAL A 269 14.57 -15.08 2.73
N TYR A 270 13.40 -14.58 3.14
CA TYR A 270 12.57 -15.23 4.15
C TYR A 270 11.86 -16.45 3.57
N ASP A 271 11.65 -17.46 4.41
CA ASP A 271 10.65 -18.47 4.12
C ASP A 271 9.24 -17.94 4.46
N ARG A 272 8.21 -18.68 4.07
CA ARG A 272 6.82 -18.27 4.30
C ARG A 272 6.47 -18.15 5.78
N HIS A 273 7.04 -18.99 6.62
CA HIS A 273 6.80 -18.95 8.07
C HIS A 273 7.38 -17.67 8.69
N GLU A 274 8.63 -17.36 8.38
CA GLU A 274 9.28 -16.12 8.84
C GLU A 274 8.56 -14.88 8.32
N ASP A 275 8.15 -14.90 7.05
CA ASP A 275 7.42 -13.79 6.42
C ASP A 275 6.09 -13.53 7.15
N LEU A 276 5.28 -14.58 7.38
CA LEU A 276 4.03 -14.46 8.12
C LEU A 276 4.20 -14.01 9.57
N ALA A 277 5.26 -14.46 10.24
CA ALA A 277 5.44 -14.21 11.67
C ALA A 277 6.04 -12.83 11.97
N ALA A 278 6.96 -12.33 11.10
CA ALA A 278 7.83 -11.20 11.41
C ALA A 278 7.48 -9.91 10.69
N THR A 279 6.75 -9.97 9.57
CA THR A 279 6.47 -8.77 8.75
C THR A 279 5.23 -8.01 9.21
N THR A 280 5.09 -6.79 8.73
CA THR A 280 3.94 -5.93 9.06
C THR A 280 2.62 -6.47 8.49
N LYS A 281 1.53 -6.23 9.21
CA LYS A 281 0.17 -6.69 8.89
C LYS A 281 -0.82 -5.52 8.85
N ARG A 282 -2.06 -5.78 8.39
CA ARG A 282 -3.14 -4.81 8.55
C ARG A 282 -3.40 -4.55 10.03
N HIS A 283 -3.52 -3.30 10.42
CA HIS A 283 -3.85 -2.90 11.78
C HIS A 283 -5.17 -3.51 12.25
N PRO A 284 -5.18 -4.33 13.30
CA PRO A 284 -6.41 -4.69 13.99
C PRO A 284 -7.07 -3.45 14.59
N GLY A 285 -8.38 -3.49 14.77
CA GLY A 285 -9.07 -2.34 15.32
C GLY A 285 -10.42 -2.64 15.96
N VAL A 286 -10.84 -1.73 16.82
CA VAL A 286 -12.17 -1.66 17.42
C VAL A 286 -12.80 -0.35 17.00
N ILE A 287 -13.98 -0.42 16.39
CA ILE A 287 -14.71 0.74 15.89
C ILE A 287 -16.09 0.74 16.54
N THR A 288 -16.38 1.76 17.35
CA THR A 288 -17.71 2.00 17.91
C THR A 288 -18.38 3.07 17.06
N HIS A 289 -19.53 2.74 16.51
CA HIS A 289 -20.28 3.60 15.61
C HIS A 289 -21.67 3.84 16.20
N ARG A 290 -22.01 5.10 16.39
CA ARG A 290 -23.30 5.55 16.92
C ARG A 290 -23.97 6.44 15.89
N THR A 291 -25.11 6.01 15.36
CA THR A 291 -25.84 6.69 14.28
C THR A 291 -27.23 7.06 14.74
N ALA A 292 -27.58 8.32 14.55
CA ALA A 292 -28.92 8.86 14.86
C ALA A 292 -29.70 9.13 13.57
N VAL A 293 -30.93 8.63 13.52
CA VAL A 293 -31.81 8.72 12.36
C VAL A 293 -33.25 9.04 12.80
N LYS A 294 -34.03 9.64 11.89
CA LYS A 294 -35.48 9.74 12.05
C LYS A 294 -36.17 8.42 11.66
N GLN A 295 -37.42 8.23 12.06
CA GLN A 295 -38.24 7.06 11.70
C GLN A 295 -38.40 6.89 10.16
N ASP A 296 -38.34 8.00 9.41
CA ASP A 296 -38.37 7.98 7.95
C ASP A 296 -37.03 7.63 7.31
N GLY A 297 -36.01 7.29 8.10
CA GLY A 297 -34.66 6.97 7.66
C GLY A 297 -33.79 8.20 7.35
N THR A 298 -34.16 9.41 7.74
CA THR A 298 -33.29 10.59 7.55
C THR A 298 -32.10 10.53 8.49
N LEU A 299 -30.87 10.55 7.94
CA LEU A 299 -29.61 10.55 8.70
C LEU A 299 -29.41 11.93 9.35
N LEU A 300 -29.17 11.95 10.65
CA LEU A 300 -29.00 13.19 11.42
C LEU A 300 -27.59 13.36 11.95
N SER A 301 -26.99 12.31 12.48
CA SER A 301 -25.67 12.38 13.10
C SER A 301 -24.97 11.04 13.10
N GLN A 302 -23.64 11.09 13.02
CA GLN A 302 -22.74 9.97 13.25
C GLN A 302 -21.65 10.35 14.27
N ASP A 303 -21.53 9.57 15.34
CA ASP A 303 -20.45 9.66 16.33
C ASP A 303 -19.64 8.37 16.30
N ILE A 304 -18.37 8.44 15.94
CA ILE A 304 -17.55 7.28 15.61
C ILE A 304 -16.26 7.31 16.43
N GLU A 305 -15.98 6.21 17.13
CA GLU A 305 -14.72 6.01 17.82
C GLU A 305 -13.91 4.90 17.15
N ILE A 306 -12.63 5.15 16.89
CA ILE A 306 -11.73 4.21 16.25
C ILE A 306 -10.50 4.01 17.15
N VAL A 307 -10.17 2.75 17.45
CA VAL A 307 -8.92 2.37 18.08
C VAL A 307 -8.22 1.37 17.18
N LEU A 308 -7.03 1.71 16.70
CA LEU A 308 -6.19 0.81 15.89
C LEU A 308 -4.95 0.38 16.68
N ASP A 309 -4.57 -0.89 16.53
CA ASP A 309 -3.31 -1.41 17.07
C ASP A 309 -2.16 -1.14 16.11
N GLY A 310 -1.17 -0.35 16.52
CA GLY A 310 0.04 -0.09 15.75
C GLY A 310 1.14 -1.13 15.96
N GLY A 311 1.00 -2.01 16.97
CA GLY A 311 2.06 -2.92 17.38
C GLY A 311 3.18 -2.20 18.15
N ALA A 312 4.36 -2.80 18.17
CA ALA A 312 5.48 -2.37 19.00
C ALA A 312 6.20 -1.09 18.52
N TYR A 313 6.03 -0.71 17.25
CA TYR A 313 6.69 0.44 16.64
C TYR A 313 5.72 1.22 15.74
N CYS A 314 5.98 2.52 15.61
CA CYS A 314 5.09 3.47 14.94
C CYS A 314 4.84 3.14 13.46
N THR A 315 5.88 2.75 12.72
CA THR A 315 5.82 2.48 11.26
C THR A 315 5.00 3.53 10.49
N LEU A 316 4.00 3.11 9.72
CA LEU A 316 3.07 3.97 8.96
C LEU A 316 1.73 4.19 9.69
N THR A 317 1.63 3.79 10.95
CA THR A 317 0.40 3.81 11.77
C THR A 317 -0.35 5.14 11.77
N PRO A 318 0.30 6.33 11.91
CA PRO A 318 -0.42 7.62 11.87
C PRO A 318 -1.12 7.89 10.54
N VAL A 319 -0.54 7.44 9.41
CA VAL A 319 -1.13 7.64 8.07
C VAL A 319 -2.31 6.67 7.86
N VAL A 320 -2.19 5.43 8.36
CA VAL A 320 -3.29 4.44 8.37
C VAL A 320 -4.46 4.95 9.19
N LEU A 321 -4.20 5.51 10.39
CA LEU A 321 -5.23 6.10 11.25
C LEU A 321 -5.93 7.28 10.56
N SER A 322 -5.16 8.16 9.92
CA SER A 322 -5.69 9.31 9.16
C SER A 322 -6.69 8.85 8.09
N ARG A 323 -6.33 7.86 7.29
CA ARG A 323 -7.21 7.35 6.25
C ARG A 323 -8.43 6.62 6.82
N ALA A 324 -8.27 5.86 7.91
CA ALA A 324 -9.40 5.25 8.61
C ALA A 324 -10.39 6.30 9.12
N ALA A 325 -9.91 7.38 9.73
CA ALA A 325 -10.75 8.45 10.25
C ALA A 325 -11.52 9.17 9.12
N ILE A 326 -10.84 9.55 8.04
CA ILE A 326 -11.47 10.28 6.92
C ILE A 326 -12.58 9.46 6.25
N HIS A 327 -12.44 8.12 6.18
CA HIS A 327 -13.42 7.25 5.53
C HIS A 327 -14.50 6.70 6.50
N ALA A 328 -14.44 7.03 7.80
CA ALA A 328 -15.27 6.38 8.81
C ALA A 328 -16.78 6.64 8.66
N ALA A 329 -17.17 7.79 8.10
CA ALA A 329 -18.57 8.09 7.82
C ALA A 329 -19.15 7.34 6.61
N GLY A 330 -18.32 6.57 5.87
CA GLY A 330 -18.74 5.86 4.67
C GLY A 330 -18.98 6.78 3.46
N ALA A 331 -19.70 6.26 2.48
CA ALA A 331 -20.07 6.98 1.26
C ALA A 331 -21.39 7.81 1.46
N TYR A 332 -21.60 8.38 2.65
CA TYR A 332 -22.87 8.93 3.07
C TYR A 332 -22.78 10.41 3.46
N ALA A 333 -23.77 11.18 3.03
CA ALA A 333 -23.95 12.58 3.40
C ALA A 333 -24.58 12.65 4.79
N CYS A 334 -23.78 13.03 5.80
CA CYS A 334 -24.25 13.22 7.16
C CYS A 334 -24.03 14.69 7.59
N PRO A 335 -25.07 15.40 8.03
CA PRO A 335 -24.92 16.82 8.40
C PRO A 335 -24.13 17.04 9.68
N ASN A 336 -24.05 16.02 10.55
CA ASN A 336 -23.40 16.13 11.85
C ASN A 336 -22.51 14.90 12.07
N VAL A 337 -21.19 15.08 12.00
CA VAL A 337 -20.21 14.00 12.14
C VAL A 337 -19.19 14.37 13.21
N ARG A 338 -18.95 13.45 14.15
CA ARG A 338 -17.81 13.47 15.05
C ARG A 338 -17.07 12.15 14.93
N ILE A 339 -15.77 12.19 14.62
CA ILE A 339 -14.91 11.02 14.56
C ILE A 339 -13.75 11.24 15.50
N ARG A 340 -13.54 10.33 16.44
CA ARG A 340 -12.40 10.30 17.36
C ARG A 340 -11.61 9.03 17.08
N ALA A 341 -10.39 9.18 16.63
CA ALA A 341 -9.53 8.06 16.26
C ALA A 341 -8.23 8.12 17.05
N ARG A 342 -7.77 6.96 17.53
CA ARG A 342 -6.45 6.81 18.16
C ARG A 342 -5.79 5.52 17.70
N ALA A 343 -4.47 5.57 17.56
CA ALA A 343 -3.65 4.41 17.31
C ALA A 343 -2.75 4.16 18.53
N VAL A 344 -2.76 2.94 19.04
CA VAL A 344 -2.10 2.56 20.27
C VAL A 344 -0.88 1.67 20.04
N ALA A 345 0.06 1.70 20.98
CA ALA A 345 1.22 0.81 21.01
C ALA A 345 0.92 -0.45 21.83
N THR A 346 1.28 -1.61 21.28
CA THR A 346 1.19 -2.91 21.96
C THR A 346 2.51 -3.67 21.84
N ASN A 347 2.58 -4.88 22.40
CA ASN A 347 3.73 -5.76 22.24
C ASN A 347 3.50 -6.85 21.16
N THR A 348 2.64 -6.55 20.19
CA THR A 348 2.51 -7.35 18.96
C THR A 348 3.57 -6.92 17.94
N PRO A 349 3.90 -7.74 16.92
CA PRO A 349 4.69 -7.29 15.80
C PRO A 349 4.11 -5.98 15.21
N PRO A 350 4.95 -5.06 14.70
CA PRO A 350 4.47 -3.80 14.15
C PRO A 350 3.47 -4.01 13.03
N ASN A 351 2.40 -3.21 13.01
CA ASN A 351 1.46 -3.17 11.91
C ASN A 351 1.90 -2.12 10.88
N GLY A 352 1.49 -2.29 9.63
CA GLY A 352 1.95 -1.44 8.53
C GLY A 352 0.97 -1.37 7.37
N ALA A 353 1.50 -1.11 6.18
CA ALA A 353 0.70 -0.95 4.99
C ALA A 353 0.03 -2.26 4.53
N PHE A 354 -1.25 -2.17 4.21
CA PHE A 354 -1.98 -3.17 3.46
C PHE A 354 -3.06 -2.48 2.60
N ARG A 355 -3.29 -2.97 1.39
CA ARG A 355 -4.21 -2.45 0.39
C ARG A 355 -5.49 -1.88 1.01
N GLY A 356 -5.81 -0.60 0.72
CA GLY A 356 -6.89 0.16 1.35
C GLY A 356 -6.46 1.00 2.55
N PHE A 357 -5.39 0.63 3.28
CA PHE A 357 -4.59 1.45 4.21
C PHE A 357 -5.41 2.19 5.28
N GLY A 358 -6.25 1.49 6.02
CA GLY A 358 -7.12 2.07 7.06
C GLY A 358 -8.58 2.21 6.64
N ALA A 359 -8.86 2.56 5.39
CA ALA A 359 -10.23 2.67 4.89
C ALA A 359 -11.04 1.36 5.02
N PRO A 360 -10.50 0.15 4.73
CA PRO A 360 -11.28 -1.08 4.88
C PRO A 360 -11.79 -1.33 6.29
N GLN A 361 -11.00 -0.95 7.32
CA GLN A 361 -11.39 -1.13 8.72
C GLN A 361 -12.63 -0.30 9.07
N SER A 362 -12.59 1.00 8.74
CA SER A 362 -13.70 1.91 9.07
C SER A 362 -14.90 1.75 8.14
N LEU A 363 -14.69 1.48 6.85
CA LEU A 363 -15.79 1.23 5.90
C LEU A 363 -16.54 -0.07 6.22
N PHE A 364 -15.87 -1.11 6.72
CA PHE A 364 -16.53 -2.31 7.22
C PHE A 364 -17.54 -1.97 8.33
N ALA A 365 -17.14 -1.15 9.29
CA ALA A 365 -18.03 -0.72 10.38
C ALA A 365 -19.18 0.15 9.85
N ALA A 366 -18.90 1.09 8.96
CA ALA A 366 -19.89 1.97 8.37
C ALA A 366 -20.96 1.19 7.58
N GLU A 367 -20.55 0.24 6.77
CA GLU A 367 -21.47 -0.55 5.93
C GLU A 367 -22.36 -1.50 6.76
N LEU A 368 -21.78 -2.14 7.79
CA LEU A 368 -22.58 -2.95 8.73
C LEU A 368 -23.53 -2.08 9.56
N MET A 369 -23.14 -0.84 9.91
CA MET A 369 -24.03 0.08 10.60
C MET A 369 -25.27 0.42 9.76
N VAL A 370 -25.12 0.59 8.44
CA VAL A 370 -26.27 0.80 7.54
C VAL A 370 -27.25 -0.36 7.59
N GLU A 371 -26.75 -1.62 7.59
CA GLU A 371 -27.61 -2.80 7.73
C GLU A 371 -28.35 -2.81 9.09
N HIS A 372 -27.66 -2.51 10.19
CA HIS A 372 -28.28 -2.46 11.51
C HIS A 372 -29.33 -1.35 11.64
N VAL A 373 -29.09 -0.19 11.03
CA VAL A 373 -30.08 0.90 11.00
C VAL A 373 -31.28 0.49 10.15
N ALA A 374 -31.06 -0.10 8.97
CA ALA A 374 -32.13 -0.59 8.10
C ALA A 374 -33.02 -1.63 8.79
N GLU A 375 -32.40 -2.60 9.48
CA GLU A 375 -33.09 -3.60 10.28
C GLU A 375 -33.92 -2.94 11.41
N ARG A 376 -33.34 -1.97 12.13
CA ARG A 376 -34.00 -1.26 13.23
C ARG A 376 -35.22 -0.50 12.77
N LEU A 377 -35.17 0.11 11.58
CA LEU A 377 -36.28 0.88 11.00
C LEU A 377 -37.27 0.02 10.19
N GLY A 378 -36.97 -1.27 9.94
CA GLY A 378 -37.75 -2.12 9.04
C GLY A 378 -37.70 -1.65 7.57
N MET A 379 -36.62 -0.98 7.17
CA MET A 379 -36.41 -0.45 5.82
C MET A 379 -35.49 -1.35 4.99
N SER A 380 -35.56 -1.22 3.67
CA SER A 380 -34.55 -1.80 2.79
C SER A 380 -33.20 -1.08 2.97
N SER A 381 -32.13 -1.85 3.16
CA SER A 381 -30.78 -1.26 3.26
C SER A 381 -30.31 -0.62 1.94
N VAL A 382 -30.85 -1.07 0.81
CA VAL A 382 -30.63 -0.43 -0.51
C VAL A 382 -31.29 0.95 -0.55
N ASP A 383 -32.55 1.05 -0.11
CA ASP A 383 -33.28 2.32 -0.10
C ASP A 383 -32.65 3.32 0.88
N LEU A 384 -32.16 2.83 2.02
CA LEU A 384 -31.45 3.65 2.99
C LEU A 384 -30.14 4.20 2.39
N ARG A 385 -29.35 3.36 1.68
CA ARG A 385 -28.14 3.80 0.97
C ARG A 385 -28.48 4.84 -0.11
N ARG A 386 -29.54 4.63 -0.89
CA ARG A 386 -30.01 5.62 -1.88
C ARG A 386 -30.37 6.96 -1.25
N LYS A 387 -30.92 6.94 -0.04
CA LYS A 387 -31.27 8.16 0.70
C LYS A 387 -30.03 8.89 1.21
N TRP A 388 -29.00 8.16 1.66
CA TRP A 388 -27.85 8.72 2.33
C TRP A 388 -26.65 8.97 1.42
N MET A 389 -26.52 8.26 0.30
CA MET A 389 -25.29 8.29 -0.52
C MET A 389 -24.93 9.70 -0.93
N LEU A 390 -23.63 9.98 -0.89
CA LEU A 390 -23.03 11.22 -1.36
C LEU A 390 -23.30 11.44 -2.85
N ARG A 391 -23.65 12.66 -3.21
CA ARG A 391 -23.90 13.14 -4.57
C ARG A 391 -23.04 14.35 -4.88
N LEU A 392 -23.03 14.75 -6.14
CA LEU A 392 -22.37 15.99 -6.56
C LEU A 392 -22.93 17.19 -5.79
N GLY A 393 -22.07 17.98 -5.18
CA GLY A 393 -22.41 19.11 -4.32
C GLY A 393 -22.54 18.78 -2.83
N ASP A 394 -22.60 17.49 -2.45
CA ASP A 394 -22.61 17.08 -1.04
C ASP A 394 -21.24 17.26 -0.38
N GLN A 395 -21.23 17.24 0.94
CA GLN A 395 -20.02 17.34 1.75
C GLN A 395 -19.65 16.02 2.38
N THR A 396 -18.35 15.70 2.36
CA THR A 396 -17.76 14.60 3.15
C THR A 396 -17.65 14.96 4.63
N ALA A 397 -17.24 14.00 5.46
CA ALA A 397 -17.00 14.22 6.90
C ALA A 397 -15.95 15.32 7.18
N THR A 398 -15.00 15.55 6.26
CA THR A 398 -13.98 16.61 6.38
C THR A 398 -14.49 17.99 5.94
N GLY A 399 -15.73 18.08 5.45
CA GLY A 399 -16.30 19.31 4.90
C GLY A 399 -15.90 19.58 3.45
N GLN A 400 -15.21 18.64 2.78
CA GLN A 400 -14.92 18.72 1.36
C GLN A 400 -16.22 18.68 0.56
N VAL A 401 -16.45 19.69 -0.29
CA VAL A 401 -17.56 19.69 -1.25
C VAL A 401 -17.16 18.90 -2.48
N LEU A 402 -17.97 17.93 -2.87
CA LEU A 402 -17.70 17.08 -4.03
C LEU A 402 -18.11 17.82 -5.31
N THR A 403 -17.12 18.30 -6.06
CA THR A 403 -17.32 19.08 -7.31
C THR A 403 -16.92 18.32 -8.56
N GLU A 404 -16.21 17.20 -8.39
CA GLU A 404 -15.77 16.32 -9.48
C GLU A 404 -16.76 15.15 -9.70
N SER A 405 -16.32 14.09 -10.37
CA SER A 405 -17.14 12.90 -10.60
C SER A 405 -17.53 12.19 -9.29
N VAL A 406 -18.82 11.97 -9.08
CA VAL A 406 -19.39 11.21 -7.96
C VAL A 406 -20.17 10.03 -8.51
N GLY A 407 -19.60 8.83 -8.42
CA GLY A 407 -20.13 7.61 -9.04
C GLY A 407 -21.02 6.77 -8.13
N SER A 408 -21.40 7.23 -6.94
CA SER A 408 -22.13 6.44 -5.92
C SER A 408 -23.41 5.78 -6.47
N GLU A 409 -24.27 6.55 -7.12
CA GLU A 409 -25.52 6.06 -7.71
C GLU A 409 -25.25 5.14 -8.91
N LEU A 410 -24.29 5.51 -9.75
CA LEU A 410 -23.93 4.74 -10.94
C LEU A 410 -23.44 3.33 -10.59
N VAL A 411 -22.53 3.22 -9.60
CA VAL A 411 -22.00 1.90 -9.19
C VAL A 411 -23.04 1.07 -8.45
N LEU A 412 -23.92 1.70 -7.65
CA LEU A 412 -25.02 1.01 -6.97
C LEU A 412 -25.99 0.40 -8.01
N ASP A 413 -26.43 1.18 -8.97
CA ASP A 413 -27.35 0.73 -10.02
C ASP A 413 -26.73 -0.35 -10.91
N ALA A 414 -25.46 -0.18 -11.28
CA ALA A 414 -24.74 -1.16 -12.08
C ALA A 414 -24.60 -2.51 -11.35
N ALA A 415 -24.23 -2.49 -10.06
CA ALA A 415 -24.13 -3.70 -9.26
C ALA A 415 -25.49 -4.41 -9.09
N LEU A 416 -26.54 -3.66 -8.76
CA LEU A 416 -27.91 -4.21 -8.62
C LEU A 416 -28.41 -4.83 -9.93
N LYS A 417 -28.12 -4.18 -11.07
CA LYS A 417 -28.51 -4.69 -12.39
C LYS A 417 -27.75 -5.97 -12.77
N ALA A 418 -26.48 -6.07 -12.40
CA ALA A 418 -25.63 -7.21 -12.74
C ALA A 418 -25.82 -8.39 -11.77
N ALA A 419 -26.29 -8.15 -10.55
CA ALA A 419 -26.50 -9.19 -9.57
C ALA A 419 -27.55 -10.22 -10.03
N PRO A 420 -27.31 -11.53 -9.85
CA PRO A 420 -28.31 -12.53 -10.16
C PRO A 420 -29.55 -12.38 -9.27
N LEU A 421 -30.67 -12.94 -9.69
CA LEU A 421 -31.87 -12.99 -8.84
C LEU A 421 -31.54 -13.81 -7.59
N PHE A 422 -31.76 -13.21 -6.42
CA PHE A 422 -31.56 -13.90 -5.15
C PHE A 422 -32.54 -15.06 -5.01
N GLN A 423 -32.02 -16.26 -4.73
CA GLN A 423 -32.81 -17.45 -4.47
C GLN A 423 -32.30 -18.11 -3.17
N PRO A 424 -33.20 -18.42 -2.21
CA PRO A 424 -32.82 -19.18 -1.02
C PRO A 424 -32.18 -20.51 -1.37
N SER A 425 -31.34 -21.04 -0.50
CA SER A 425 -30.80 -22.40 -0.66
C SER A 425 -31.91 -23.45 -0.56
N ASN A 426 -31.85 -24.45 -1.43
CA ASN A 426 -32.73 -25.62 -1.36
C ASN A 426 -32.21 -26.72 -0.42
N ILE A 427 -31.04 -26.55 0.16
CA ILE A 427 -30.40 -27.49 1.08
C ILE A 427 -30.85 -27.14 2.50
N PRO A 428 -31.51 -28.06 3.24
CA PRO A 428 -32.10 -27.75 4.55
C PRO A 428 -31.10 -27.24 5.60
N THR A 429 -29.86 -27.69 5.55
CA THR A 429 -28.78 -27.29 6.46
C THR A 429 -28.06 -26.02 6.03
N VAL A 430 -28.34 -25.49 4.85
CA VAL A 430 -27.64 -24.32 4.30
C VAL A 430 -28.58 -23.11 4.33
N ARG A 431 -28.06 -22.00 4.84
CA ARG A 431 -28.71 -20.67 4.75
C ARG A 431 -27.97 -19.83 3.73
N ARG A 432 -28.71 -19.29 2.75
CA ARG A 432 -28.18 -18.32 1.79
C ARG A 432 -28.52 -16.91 2.25
N GLY A 433 -27.50 -16.04 2.22
CA GLY A 433 -27.65 -14.61 2.49
C GLY A 433 -27.02 -13.77 1.38
N ARG A 434 -27.53 -12.55 1.21
CA ARG A 434 -26.96 -11.53 0.32
C ARG A 434 -26.58 -10.31 1.13
N GLY A 435 -25.33 -9.84 0.95
CA GLY A 435 -24.84 -8.58 1.49
C GLY A 435 -24.52 -7.57 0.39
N LEU A 436 -24.57 -6.29 0.73
CA LEU A 436 -24.22 -5.19 -0.16
C LEU A 436 -23.36 -4.18 0.58
N SER A 437 -22.33 -3.64 -0.09
CA SER A 437 -21.54 -2.50 0.39
C SER A 437 -21.44 -1.42 -0.68
N LEU A 438 -21.49 -0.14 -0.27
CA LEU A 438 -21.27 1.04 -1.11
C LEU A 438 -20.15 1.87 -0.50
N VAL A 439 -19.02 1.98 -1.19
CA VAL A 439 -17.82 2.58 -0.64
C VAL A 439 -17.21 3.63 -1.56
N LEU A 440 -16.45 4.54 -0.97
CA LEU A 440 -15.57 5.47 -1.66
C LEU A 440 -14.13 5.26 -1.18
N HIS A 441 -13.15 5.61 -2.02
CA HIS A 441 -11.74 5.59 -1.63
C HIS A 441 -10.98 6.74 -2.26
N GLY A 442 -10.32 7.56 -1.42
CA GLY A 442 -9.51 8.68 -1.89
C GLY A 442 -8.24 8.23 -2.61
N SER A 443 -7.92 8.87 -3.73
CA SER A 443 -6.75 8.60 -4.56
C SER A 443 -5.60 9.53 -4.19
N GLY A 444 -4.38 8.99 -4.05
CA GLY A 444 -3.19 9.73 -3.63
C GLY A 444 -3.00 9.76 -2.11
N PHE A 445 -2.02 10.56 -1.67
CA PHE A 445 -1.85 10.84 -0.24
C PHE A 445 -2.86 11.85 0.27
N THR A 446 -3.17 11.75 1.56
CA THR A 446 -4.12 12.66 2.22
C THR A 446 -3.57 14.09 2.26
N GLY A 447 -4.39 15.05 1.90
CA GLY A 447 -4.15 16.49 2.06
C GLY A 447 -2.85 16.97 1.43
N SER A 448 -1.90 17.41 2.25
CA SER A 448 -0.59 17.93 1.80
C SER A 448 0.47 16.83 1.60
N GLY A 449 0.13 15.55 1.68
CA GLY A 449 1.09 14.45 1.61
C GLY A 449 1.89 14.43 0.30
N GLU A 450 1.25 14.62 -0.86
CA GLU A 450 1.94 14.70 -2.15
C GLU A 450 2.88 15.91 -2.25
N LYS A 451 2.48 17.07 -1.69
CA LYS A 451 3.32 18.26 -1.62
C LYS A 451 4.59 18.02 -0.78
N LYS A 452 4.48 17.29 0.32
CA LYS A 452 5.64 16.94 1.17
C LYS A 452 6.59 15.98 0.49
N LEU A 453 6.09 15.06 -0.34
CA LEU A 453 6.90 14.07 -1.06
C LEU A 453 7.68 14.68 -2.23
N GLN A 454 7.13 15.66 -2.92
CA GLN A 454 7.73 16.34 -4.10
C GLN A 454 8.24 15.35 -5.16
N GLY A 455 7.49 14.28 -5.45
CA GLY A 455 7.90 13.25 -6.40
C GLY A 455 8.32 13.83 -7.75
N THR A 456 9.46 13.37 -8.27
CA THR A 456 10.06 13.82 -9.53
C THR A 456 10.24 12.66 -10.48
N ILE A 457 9.98 12.89 -11.78
CA ILE A 457 10.35 11.99 -12.86
C ILE A 457 11.24 12.70 -13.87
N ALA A 458 11.98 11.94 -14.65
CA ALA A 458 12.62 12.44 -15.83
C ALA A 458 12.20 11.64 -17.06
N MET A 459 12.38 12.23 -18.24
CA MET A 459 12.19 11.57 -19.52
C MET A 459 13.22 12.03 -20.51
N GLU A 460 13.82 11.11 -21.26
CA GLU A 460 14.86 11.37 -22.24
C GLU A 460 14.37 11.08 -23.65
N ALA A 461 14.65 12.01 -24.57
CA ALA A 461 14.61 11.76 -26.00
C ALA A 461 15.98 11.29 -26.45
N LEU A 462 16.12 10.06 -26.91
CA LEU A 462 17.40 9.46 -27.31
C LEU A 462 17.67 9.70 -28.80
N ALA A 463 18.95 9.63 -29.19
CA ALA A 463 19.39 9.90 -30.57
C ALA A 463 18.82 8.91 -31.59
N ASP A 464 18.44 7.71 -31.19
CA ASP A 464 17.86 6.66 -32.02
C ASP A 464 16.35 6.80 -32.24
N GLY A 465 15.72 7.83 -31.67
CA GLY A 465 14.28 8.06 -31.74
C GLY A 465 13.47 7.35 -30.66
N THR A 466 14.12 6.71 -29.71
CA THR A 466 13.49 6.11 -28.51
C THR A 466 13.27 7.17 -27.43
N PHE A 467 12.20 7.01 -26.65
CA PHE A 467 11.88 7.86 -25.50
C PHE A 467 11.95 7.03 -24.23
N GLN A 468 12.82 7.42 -23.30
CA GLN A 468 13.03 6.68 -22.06
C GLN A 468 12.44 7.42 -20.86
N ILE A 469 11.57 6.74 -20.10
CA ILE A 469 11.00 7.25 -18.84
C ILE A 469 11.90 6.81 -17.69
N LEU A 470 12.34 7.76 -16.86
CA LEU A 470 13.15 7.54 -15.66
C LEU A 470 12.30 7.84 -14.42
N THR A 471 11.93 6.80 -13.68
CA THR A 471 11.08 6.90 -12.49
C THR A 471 11.41 5.79 -11.51
N ALA A 472 11.32 6.09 -10.22
CA ALA A 472 11.44 5.10 -9.14
C ALA A 472 10.13 4.34 -8.87
N SER A 473 9.05 4.63 -9.62
CA SER A 473 7.79 3.88 -9.51
C SER A 473 8.00 2.43 -9.89
N THR A 474 7.72 1.52 -8.96
CA THR A 474 8.00 0.09 -9.11
C THR A 474 6.87 -0.66 -9.82
N GLU A 475 7.22 -1.77 -10.47
CA GLU A 475 6.29 -2.76 -11.01
C GLU A 475 6.16 -3.91 -10.03
N ILE A 476 4.98 -4.11 -9.45
CA ILE A 476 4.69 -5.16 -8.47
C ILE A 476 3.54 -6.07 -8.89
N GLY A 477 3.16 -5.99 -10.17
CA GLY A 477 2.06 -6.73 -10.78
C GLY A 477 0.91 -5.85 -11.30
N GLN A 478 0.86 -4.56 -10.90
CA GLN A 478 -0.23 -3.64 -11.23
C GLN A 478 -0.14 -3.05 -12.66
N GLY A 479 1.01 -3.18 -13.34
CA GLY A 479 1.16 -2.77 -14.74
C GLY A 479 1.78 -1.39 -14.96
N THR A 480 2.55 -0.85 -14.02
CA THR A 480 3.22 0.45 -14.13
C THR A 480 4.05 0.57 -15.40
N LYS A 481 4.85 -0.47 -15.73
CA LYS A 481 5.70 -0.49 -16.94
C LYS A 481 4.89 -0.27 -18.22
N THR A 482 3.69 -0.82 -18.29
CA THR A 482 2.82 -0.73 -19.46
C THR A 482 2.06 0.60 -19.51
N ILE A 483 1.40 1.00 -18.43
CA ILE A 483 0.56 2.21 -18.43
C ILE A 483 1.38 3.50 -18.61
N PHE A 484 2.59 3.56 -18.08
CA PHE A 484 3.45 4.73 -18.29
C PHE A 484 3.89 4.85 -19.74
N CYS A 485 4.22 3.74 -20.40
CA CYS A 485 4.51 3.74 -21.83
C CYS A 485 3.29 4.15 -22.66
N GLN A 486 2.06 3.72 -22.30
CA GLN A 486 0.84 4.14 -22.97
C GLN A 486 0.61 5.66 -22.84
N LEU A 487 0.73 6.20 -21.61
CA LEU A 487 0.58 7.64 -21.35
C LEU A 487 1.58 8.49 -22.13
N ALA A 488 2.85 8.08 -22.14
CA ALA A 488 3.90 8.81 -22.84
C ALA A 488 3.74 8.71 -24.37
N ALA A 489 3.44 7.52 -24.91
CA ALA A 489 3.24 7.32 -26.34
C ALA A 489 2.10 8.17 -26.89
N ASP A 490 0.96 8.22 -26.20
CA ASP A 490 -0.17 9.07 -26.58
C ASP A 490 0.17 10.56 -26.52
N ALA A 491 0.85 11.00 -25.45
CA ALA A 491 1.23 12.40 -25.30
C ALA A 491 2.23 12.86 -26.37
N LEU A 492 3.21 12.03 -26.71
CA LEU A 492 4.16 12.26 -27.80
C LEU A 492 3.52 12.15 -29.18
N GLY A 493 2.53 11.28 -29.34
CA GLY A 493 1.94 10.91 -30.63
C GLY A 493 2.81 9.94 -31.42
N VAL A 494 3.49 9.00 -30.72
CA VAL A 494 4.39 7.99 -31.30
C VAL A 494 3.87 6.57 -31.05
N ALA A 495 4.46 5.58 -31.75
CA ALA A 495 4.14 4.18 -31.49
C ALA A 495 4.56 3.77 -30.07
N LEU A 496 3.79 2.88 -29.43
CA LEU A 496 4.05 2.39 -28.08
C LEU A 496 5.47 1.81 -27.95
N ASP A 497 5.98 1.14 -28.96
CA ASP A 497 7.31 0.51 -28.96
C ASP A 497 8.47 1.50 -28.95
N ASN A 498 8.23 2.75 -29.29
CA ASN A 498 9.24 3.81 -29.23
C ASN A 498 9.40 4.35 -27.78
N VAL A 499 8.60 3.88 -26.82
CA VAL A 499 8.67 4.32 -25.43
C VAL A 499 9.11 3.16 -24.54
N VAL A 500 10.14 3.39 -23.72
CA VAL A 500 10.67 2.39 -22.79
C VAL A 500 10.75 2.98 -21.37
N LEU A 501 10.72 2.10 -20.36
CA LEU A 501 10.93 2.46 -18.97
C LEU A 501 12.35 2.05 -18.56
N ALA A 502 13.11 2.97 -17.95
CA ALA A 502 14.42 2.65 -17.39
C ALA A 502 14.27 1.65 -16.21
N PRO A 503 15.29 0.83 -15.93
CA PRO A 503 15.33 0.04 -14.71
C PRO A 503 15.14 0.93 -13.47
N GLN A 504 14.38 0.45 -12.48
CA GLN A 504 14.18 1.15 -11.19
C GLN A 504 15.44 0.97 -10.33
N ASP A 505 16.48 1.73 -10.65
CA ASP A 505 17.78 1.80 -9.98
C ASP A 505 17.99 3.24 -9.48
N THR A 506 18.15 3.42 -8.17
CA THR A 506 18.28 4.76 -7.54
C THR A 506 19.51 5.53 -8.01
N SER A 507 20.48 4.87 -8.64
CA SER A 507 21.62 5.56 -9.28
C SER A 507 21.28 6.14 -10.67
N LEU A 508 20.15 5.76 -11.26
CA LEU A 508 19.73 6.15 -12.61
C LEU A 508 18.49 7.03 -12.64
N VAL A 509 17.54 6.80 -11.72
CA VAL A 509 16.23 7.43 -11.75
C VAL A 509 16.02 8.37 -10.54
N PRO A 510 15.29 9.49 -10.69
CA PRO A 510 14.98 10.38 -9.58
C PRO A 510 13.95 9.76 -8.63
N ASP A 511 13.86 10.33 -7.41
CA ASP A 511 12.84 9.94 -6.41
C ASP A 511 11.45 10.38 -6.88
N SER A 512 10.65 9.45 -7.37
CA SER A 512 9.26 9.68 -7.80
C SER A 512 8.25 9.54 -6.66
N GLY A 513 8.74 9.35 -5.44
CA GLY A 513 7.94 8.91 -4.30
C GLY A 513 7.60 7.42 -4.35
N PRO A 514 6.97 6.90 -3.30
CA PRO A 514 6.67 5.48 -3.15
C PRO A 514 5.55 5.01 -4.08
N THR A 515 5.56 3.72 -4.44
CA THR A 515 4.50 3.07 -5.23
C THR A 515 3.42 2.53 -4.30
N VAL A 516 2.57 3.42 -3.82
CA VAL A 516 1.55 3.19 -2.79
C VAL A 516 0.34 4.12 -3.00
N ALA A 517 -0.67 4.06 -2.13
CA ALA A 517 -1.76 5.04 -1.99
C ALA A 517 -2.54 5.33 -3.27
N SER A 518 -2.54 4.44 -4.25
CA SER A 518 -3.19 4.65 -5.56
C SER A 518 -2.72 5.92 -6.31
N ARG A 519 -1.48 6.39 -6.03
CA ARG A 519 -0.93 7.61 -6.60
C ARG A 519 -0.22 7.41 -7.94
N THR A 520 0.26 6.19 -8.22
CA THR A 520 1.16 5.92 -9.36
C THR A 520 0.56 6.36 -10.70
N ALA A 521 -0.66 5.93 -11.02
CA ALA A 521 -1.31 6.31 -12.28
C ALA A 521 -1.71 7.78 -12.30
N MET A 522 -2.29 8.31 -11.20
CA MET A 522 -2.85 9.65 -11.14
C MET A 522 -1.75 10.73 -11.02
N ILE A 523 -0.85 10.60 -10.05
CA ILE A 523 0.18 11.62 -9.76
C ILE A 523 1.38 11.43 -10.69
N VAL A 524 2.05 10.27 -10.63
CA VAL A 524 3.27 10.06 -11.41
C VAL A 524 2.97 9.93 -12.90
N GLY A 525 1.86 9.27 -13.27
CA GLY A 525 1.41 9.20 -14.66
C GLY A 525 1.13 10.58 -15.27
N ARG A 526 0.61 11.53 -14.48
CA ARG A 526 0.44 12.92 -14.92
C ARG A 526 1.77 13.63 -15.18
N LEU A 527 2.80 13.35 -14.35
CA LEU A 527 4.15 13.88 -14.57
C LEU A 527 4.77 13.30 -15.84
N VAL A 528 4.58 11.99 -16.09
CA VAL A 528 5.02 11.32 -17.33
C VAL A 528 4.35 11.98 -18.55
N GLN A 529 3.05 12.20 -18.49
CA GLN A 529 2.31 12.86 -19.57
C GLN A 529 2.83 14.28 -19.82
N ALA A 530 3.08 15.05 -18.76
CA ALA A 530 3.59 16.43 -18.87
C ALA A 530 5.02 16.48 -19.44
N ALA A 531 5.89 15.55 -19.05
CA ALA A 531 7.24 15.44 -19.60
C ALA A 531 7.21 15.06 -21.08
N ALA A 532 6.36 14.11 -21.46
CA ALA A 532 6.17 13.70 -22.84
C ALA A 532 5.65 14.86 -23.73
N GLN A 533 4.71 15.66 -23.21
CA GLN A 533 4.20 16.84 -23.92
C GLN A 533 5.31 17.88 -24.13
N GLU A 534 6.16 18.15 -23.11
CA GLU A 534 7.28 19.07 -23.26
C GLU A 534 8.31 18.56 -24.26
N ILE A 535 8.65 17.27 -24.24
CA ILE A 535 9.53 16.66 -25.24
C ILE A 535 8.99 16.86 -26.66
N LYS A 536 7.69 16.62 -26.85
CA LYS A 536 7.04 16.83 -28.14
C LYS A 536 7.16 18.28 -28.65
N GLU A 537 7.00 19.24 -27.77
CA GLU A 537 7.18 20.65 -28.14
C GLU A 537 8.64 20.98 -28.46
N ARG A 538 9.60 20.50 -27.65
CA ARG A 538 11.05 20.74 -27.87
C ARG A 538 11.55 20.13 -29.16
N LEU A 539 11.04 18.96 -29.57
CA LEU A 539 11.40 18.31 -30.84
C LEU A 539 11.09 19.16 -32.09
N LYS A 540 10.25 20.21 -31.98
CA LYS A 540 10.02 21.15 -33.09
C LYS A 540 11.22 22.01 -33.45
N GLY A 541 12.15 22.20 -32.50
CA GLY A 541 13.33 23.07 -32.68
C GLY A 541 14.64 22.50 -32.15
N GLU A 542 14.59 21.43 -31.38
CA GLU A 542 15.74 20.80 -30.74
C GLU A 542 15.93 19.35 -31.19
N ARG A 543 17.17 18.93 -31.40
CA ARG A 543 17.50 17.55 -31.79
C ARG A 543 17.90 16.72 -30.57
N PRO A 544 17.44 15.46 -30.44
CA PRO A 544 17.94 14.54 -29.44
C PRO A 544 19.46 14.32 -29.54
N PRO A 545 20.17 13.97 -28.43
CA PRO A 545 19.58 13.62 -27.14
C PRO A 545 19.35 14.83 -26.22
N PHE A 546 18.26 14.82 -25.47
CA PHE A 546 18.01 15.76 -24.38
C PHE A 546 17.06 15.17 -23.33
N LYS A 547 17.07 15.78 -22.14
CA LYS A 547 16.32 15.34 -20.96
C LYS A 547 15.33 16.41 -20.49
N VAL A 548 14.17 15.96 -20.00
CA VAL A 548 13.14 16.79 -19.34
C VAL A 548 12.87 16.21 -17.97
N GLU A 549 12.73 17.08 -16.96
CA GLU A 549 12.34 16.69 -15.60
C GLU A 549 11.02 17.36 -15.22
N LYS A 550 10.18 16.63 -14.48
CA LYS A 550 8.91 17.12 -13.93
C LYS A 550 8.78 16.72 -12.48
N SER A 551 8.50 17.71 -11.63
CA SER A 551 8.20 17.51 -10.21
C SER A 551 6.74 17.82 -9.93
N TYR A 552 6.18 17.19 -8.90
CA TYR A 552 4.81 17.43 -8.48
C TYR A 552 4.64 18.85 -7.93
N ILE A 553 3.63 19.53 -8.41
CA ILE A 553 3.15 20.81 -7.90
C ILE A 553 1.69 20.61 -7.48
N GLN A 554 1.39 20.91 -6.21
CA GLN A 554 0.01 20.80 -5.72
C GLN A 554 -0.85 21.88 -6.38
N PRO A 555 -2.03 21.51 -6.93
CA PRO A 555 -2.97 22.50 -7.45
C PRO A 555 -3.44 23.48 -6.37
N ASP A 556 -3.56 24.76 -6.71
CA ASP A 556 -4.03 25.81 -5.79
C ASP A 556 -5.48 25.58 -5.31
N SER A 557 -6.25 24.78 -6.03
CA SER A 557 -7.63 24.43 -5.68
C SER A 557 -7.76 23.42 -4.52
N ILE A 558 -6.65 22.80 -4.08
CA ILE A 558 -6.67 21.83 -2.98
C ILE A 558 -6.35 22.53 -1.66
N HIS A 559 -7.34 22.63 -0.80
CA HIS A 559 -7.25 23.27 0.52
C HIS A 559 -7.42 22.21 1.62
N TRP A 560 -6.40 22.02 2.44
CA TRP A 560 -6.41 21.08 3.55
C TRP A 560 -5.80 21.66 4.81
N ASP A 561 -6.51 21.57 5.93
CA ASP A 561 -6.02 21.91 7.26
C ASP A 561 -5.68 20.62 8.04
N GLU A 562 -4.39 20.36 8.22
CA GLU A 562 -3.91 19.18 8.96
C GLU A 562 -4.20 19.23 10.46
N ALA A 563 -4.38 20.39 11.04
CA ALA A 563 -4.63 20.53 12.48
C ALA A 563 -6.07 20.17 12.86
N THR A 564 -7.03 20.51 12.00
CA THR A 564 -8.45 20.28 12.22
C THR A 564 -9.02 19.15 11.36
N TYR A 565 -8.24 18.57 10.45
CA TYR A 565 -8.68 17.56 9.47
C TYR A 565 -9.88 18.05 8.65
N ARG A 566 -9.82 19.30 8.18
CA ARG A 566 -10.88 19.91 7.37
C ARG A 566 -10.39 20.30 5.99
N GLY A 567 -11.31 20.21 5.02
CA GLY A 567 -11.07 20.57 3.63
C GLY A 567 -10.93 19.37 2.71
N ASP A 568 -10.15 19.55 1.62
CA ASP A 568 -10.00 18.60 0.53
C ASP A 568 -9.01 17.50 0.90
N ALA A 569 -9.52 16.43 1.52
CA ALA A 569 -8.69 15.31 1.95
C ALA A 569 -8.03 14.61 0.75
N TYR A 570 -8.73 14.53 -0.37
CA TYR A 570 -8.24 13.93 -1.62
C TYR A 570 -8.73 14.74 -2.82
N PRO A 571 -7.95 14.83 -3.91
CA PRO A 571 -8.39 15.53 -5.11
C PRO A 571 -9.59 14.84 -5.77
N VAL A 572 -9.66 13.49 -5.73
CA VAL A 572 -10.75 12.69 -6.29
C VAL A 572 -10.95 11.40 -5.49
N TYR A 573 -12.13 10.80 -5.65
CA TYR A 573 -12.48 9.51 -5.07
C TYR A 573 -12.86 8.52 -6.17
N ALA A 574 -12.45 7.26 -5.99
CA ALA A 574 -13.04 6.12 -6.69
C ALA A 574 -14.26 5.63 -5.90
N TRP A 575 -15.25 5.08 -6.59
CA TRP A 575 -16.50 4.59 -6.01
C TRP A 575 -16.68 3.13 -6.36
N ALA A 576 -17.22 2.35 -5.42
CA ALA A 576 -17.50 0.95 -5.68
C ALA A 576 -18.77 0.49 -4.94
N CYS A 577 -19.50 -0.43 -5.59
CA CYS A 577 -20.56 -1.19 -4.96
C CYS A 577 -20.30 -2.68 -5.16
N THR A 578 -20.28 -3.45 -4.08
CA THR A 578 -20.12 -4.90 -4.12
C THR A 578 -21.35 -5.58 -3.56
N ILE A 579 -21.85 -6.61 -4.27
CA ILE A 579 -22.91 -7.50 -3.82
C ILE A 579 -22.33 -8.91 -3.75
N ALA A 580 -22.48 -9.56 -2.60
CA ALA A 580 -22.02 -10.93 -2.37
C ALA A 580 -23.18 -11.82 -1.93
N ASP A 581 -23.32 -12.99 -2.55
CA ASP A 581 -24.17 -14.07 -2.09
C ASP A 581 -23.32 -15.12 -1.39
N VAL A 582 -23.75 -15.55 -0.21
CA VAL A 582 -23.03 -16.52 0.59
C VAL A 582 -23.96 -17.64 1.04
N ASP A 583 -23.45 -18.88 1.02
CA ASP A 583 -24.06 -20.02 1.66
C ASP A 583 -23.34 -20.32 2.97
N VAL A 584 -24.10 -20.51 4.04
CA VAL A 584 -23.59 -20.91 5.36
C VAL A 584 -24.18 -22.29 5.70
N ASP A 585 -23.32 -23.30 5.85
CA ASP A 585 -23.73 -24.58 6.39
C ASP A 585 -23.92 -24.44 7.91
N MET A 586 -25.18 -24.53 8.34
CA MET A 586 -25.54 -24.37 9.75
C MET A 586 -25.07 -25.52 10.64
N THR A 587 -24.58 -26.63 10.06
CA THR A 587 -24.04 -27.76 10.80
C THR A 587 -22.55 -27.59 11.12
N THR A 588 -21.78 -27.05 10.15
CA THR A 588 -20.33 -26.94 10.25
C THR A 588 -19.87 -25.52 10.50
N GLY A 589 -20.71 -24.52 10.19
CA GLY A 589 -20.34 -23.10 10.17
C GLY A 589 -19.51 -22.71 8.93
N GLU A 590 -19.33 -23.60 7.95
CA GLU A 590 -18.61 -23.28 6.73
C GLU A 590 -19.35 -22.21 5.91
N VAL A 591 -18.61 -21.20 5.49
CA VAL A 591 -19.11 -20.11 4.65
C VAL A 591 -18.53 -20.25 3.24
N ARG A 592 -19.41 -20.25 2.23
CA ARG A 592 -19.03 -20.30 0.82
C ARG A 592 -19.63 -19.11 0.08
N VAL A 593 -18.78 -18.31 -0.57
CA VAL A 593 -19.23 -17.28 -1.52
C VAL A 593 -19.72 -17.98 -2.79
N THR A 594 -20.97 -17.74 -3.18
CA THR A 594 -21.58 -18.34 -4.39
C THR A 594 -21.59 -17.38 -5.56
N ASP A 595 -21.80 -16.09 -5.30
CA ASP A 595 -21.77 -15.04 -6.31
C ASP A 595 -21.14 -13.79 -5.73
N LEU A 596 -20.34 -13.08 -6.54
CA LEU A 596 -19.74 -11.80 -6.21
C LEU A 596 -19.82 -10.87 -7.40
N VAL A 597 -20.49 -9.74 -7.24
CA VAL A 597 -20.60 -8.69 -8.24
C VAL A 597 -20.03 -7.40 -7.70
N THR A 598 -19.06 -6.82 -8.39
CA THR A 598 -18.48 -5.53 -8.02
C THR A 598 -18.54 -4.57 -9.19
N ALA A 599 -19.16 -3.40 -8.99
CA ALA A 599 -19.14 -2.29 -9.91
C ALA A 599 -18.23 -1.18 -9.38
N VAL A 600 -17.32 -0.66 -10.21
CA VAL A 600 -16.32 0.34 -9.82
C VAL A 600 -16.32 1.50 -10.81
N ASP A 601 -16.35 2.73 -10.29
CA ASP A 601 -16.00 3.94 -11.02
C ASP A 601 -14.61 4.39 -10.60
N CYS A 602 -13.63 4.16 -11.47
CA CYS A 602 -12.24 4.62 -11.32
C CYS A 602 -11.88 5.72 -12.32
N GLY A 603 -12.89 6.35 -12.96
CA GLY A 603 -12.71 7.25 -14.08
C GLY A 603 -12.31 6.51 -15.36
N LYS A 604 -11.53 7.17 -16.25
CA LYS A 604 -11.07 6.55 -17.49
C LYS A 604 -10.02 5.47 -17.22
N ALA A 605 -10.35 4.22 -17.47
CA ALA A 605 -9.42 3.10 -17.39
C ALA A 605 -8.28 3.27 -18.41
N LEU A 606 -7.03 3.41 -17.97
CA LEU A 606 -5.87 3.54 -18.84
C LEU A 606 -5.61 2.24 -19.62
N HIS A 607 -5.86 1.11 -18.96
CA HIS A 607 -5.75 -0.24 -19.52
C HIS A 607 -6.88 -1.10 -18.95
N PRO A 608 -7.99 -1.32 -19.68
CA PRO A 608 -9.19 -1.95 -19.14
C PRO A 608 -8.96 -3.30 -18.45
N VAL A 609 -8.31 -4.27 -19.11
CA VAL A 609 -8.06 -5.61 -18.53
C VAL A 609 -7.21 -5.54 -17.24
N MET A 610 -6.22 -4.63 -17.16
CA MET A 610 -5.46 -4.48 -15.91
C MET A 610 -6.27 -3.79 -14.81
N ALA A 611 -7.19 -2.88 -15.17
CA ALA A 611 -8.11 -2.28 -14.20
C ALA A 611 -9.08 -3.33 -13.64
N GLU A 612 -9.67 -4.15 -14.49
CA GLU A 612 -10.52 -5.30 -14.09
C GLU A 612 -9.74 -6.27 -13.19
N GLY A 613 -8.49 -6.63 -13.55
CA GLY A 613 -7.63 -7.47 -12.73
C GLY A 613 -7.30 -6.89 -11.34
N GLN A 614 -7.34 -5.54 -11.17
CA GLN A 614 -7.22 -4.93 -9.85
C GLN A 614 -8.50 -5.09 -9.00
N ILE A 615 -9.66 -5.15 -9.63
CA ILE A 615 -10.95 -5.40 -8.96
C ILE A 615 -11.03 -6.87 -8.56
N GLU A 616 -10.75 -7.78 -9.49
CA GLU A 616 -10.77 -9.23 -9.24
C GLU A 616 -9.77 -9.66 -8.13
N GLY A 617 -8.61 -9.01 -8.06
CA GLY A 617 -7.60 -9.25 -7.03
C GLY A 617 -7.90 -8.61 -5.67
N GLY A 618 -8.92 -7.78 -5.56
CA GLY A 618 -9.34 -7.09 -4.32
C GLY A 618 -10.49 -7.77 -3.62
#